data_f5cd7e7aee9bc94065cd5c0d64faa722
#
_entry.id   f5cd7e7aee9bc94065cd5c0d64faa722
#
_cell.length_a   1.000
_cell.length_b   1.000
_cell.length_c   1.000
_cell.angle_alpha   90.00
_cell.angle_beta   90.00
_cell.angle_gamma   90.00
#
_symmetry.space_group_name_H-M   'P 1'
#
loop_
_entity.id
_entity.type
_entity.pdbx_description
1 polymer ?
#
loop_
_entity_poly.entity_id
_entity_poly.type
_entity_poly.pdbx_seq_one_letter_code
_entity_poly.pdbx_strand_id
1 'polypeptide(L)'
;MAAALTLLLAACTGGALDRMGGSETPPAGDPVQPAQIGAGQIRVGLILPLSAQGNAGVAAISMKNAAEMALAEFKEPNIQLLVKDDGGSPQGAQAAAQQALAEGAEIIIGPLFAQSVSAVGAVARQRNIPVIAFSTDASVATRGVYLLSFLPESDVRRIVDFSVSRGKRSFAALLPDNAYGAVIEAAFQQEVARRGGRVIALEKYPLDPARMGEAVRRIAQAAPRADSIFIPDGADAVPQVVAQLQANRVDLKRVQLLGTGLWDEQRIFATPGLAGGWYAAPDNSGFRSFSQRYRARYQQDPVRTATLAYDAVALVAALVKTQGAQRFSEQILTTSSGFAGIDGVFRFKADGTNERGLAVLRVAPGGGQVVSPPPKAF
;
A
#
# COMPACT_ATOMS: atom_id res chain seq x y z
N MET A 1 -58.06 78.70 -9.38
CA MET A 1 -57.91 77.50 -10.24
C MET A 1 -56.68 76.77 -9.69
N ALA A 2 -56.96 75.77 -8.91
CA ALA A 2 -55.98 75.01 -8.20
C ALA A 2 -55.85 73.61 -8.85
N ALA A 3 -54.66 73.24 -9.21
CA ALA A 3 -54.36 71.87 -9.65
C ALA A 3 -53.56 71.16 -8.55
N ALA A 4 -54.16 70.16 -7.98
CA ALA A 4 -53.54 69.32 -6.96
C ALA A 4 -52.59 68.30 -7.64
N LEU A 5 -51.38 68.27 -7.14
CA LEU A 5 -50.35 67.28 -7.54
C LEU A 5 -50.16 66.32 -6.38
N THR A 6 -50.65 65.11 -6.54
CA THR A 6 -50.47 64.00 -5.61
C THR A 6 -49.09 63.36 -5.80
N LEU A 7 -48.22 63.49 -4.80
CA LEU A 7 -46.97 62.74 -4.70
C LEU A 7 -47.27 61.31 -4.23
N LEU A 8 -46.91 60.33 -5.05
CA LEU A 8 -46.78 58.93 -4.65
C LEU A 8 -45.35 58.70 -4.12
N LEU A 9 -45.19 58.53 -2.82
CA LEU A 9 -43.99 58.02 -2.19
C LEU A 9 -43.93 56.50 -2.42
N ALA A 10 -43.08 56.07 -3.30
CA ALA A 10 -42.67 54.67 -3.36
C ALA A 10 -41.59 54.41 -2.32
N ALA A 11 -41.93 53.70 -1.28
CA ALA A 11 -40.98 53.19 -0.30
C ALA A 11 -40.17 52.03 -0.93
N CYS A 12 -38.93 52.32 -1.34
CA CYS A 12 -37.93 51.31 -1.59
C CYS A 12 -37.22 51.04 -0.29
N THR A 13 -37.65 50.03 0.45
CA THR A 13 -36.91 49.55 1.62
C THR A 13 -36.46 48.11 1.37
N GLY A 14 -35.16 47.89 1.45
CA GLY A 14 -34.62 46.70 2.00
C GLY A 14 -34.69 45.42 1.15
N GLY A 15 -33.97 45.34 0.04
CA GLY A 15 -33.82 44.11 -0.68
C GLY A 15 -32.42 43.84 -1.24
N ALA A 16 -31.41 44.67 -0.88
CA ALA A 16 -30.05 44.56 -1.50
C ALA A 16 -28.92 44.18 -0.55
N LEU A 17 -29.22 43.85 0.71
CA LEU A 17 -28.19 43.42 1.69
C LEU A 17 -28.33 42.00 2.16
N ASP A 18 -29.31 41.26 1.75
CA ASP A 18 -29.51 39.85 2.13
C ASP A 18 -28.91 38.84 1.13
N ARG A 19 -28.10 39.28 0.16
CA ARG A 19 -27.40 38.44 -0.82
C ARG A 19 -25.89 38.33 -0.60
N MET A 20 -25.37 38.75 0.54
CA MET A 20 -23.95 38.59 0.87
C MET A 20 -23.70 37.71 2.09
N GLY A 21 -24.51 36.73 2.35
CA GLY A 21 -24.34 35.82 3.50
C GLY A 21 -24.84 34.39 3.28
N GLY A 22 -25.18 34.02 2.08
CA GLY A 22 -25.45 32.63 1.74
C GLY A 22 -24.12 31.88 1.55
N SER A 23 -23.61 31.23 2.60
CA SER A 23 -22.69 30.12 2.42
C SER A 23 -23.43 29.05 1.64
N GLU A 24 -23.26 29.02 0.32
CA GLU A 24 -23.62 27.85 -0.46
C GLU A 24 -22.79 26.70 0.08
N THR A 25 -23.39 25.86 0.91
CA THR A 25 -22.88 24.53 1.20
C THR A 25 -22.72 23.85 -0.18
N PRO A 26 -21.53 23.36 -0.56
CA PRO A 26 -21.38 22.62 -1.81
C PRO A 26 -22.44 21.53 -1.79
N PRO A 27 -23.13 21.24 -2.91
CA PRO A 27 -24.10 20.17 -2.96
C PRO A 27 -23.42 18.90 -2.44
N ALA A 28 -24.00 18.30 -1.40
CA ALA A 28 -23.59 16.99 -0.94
C ALA A 28 -23.55 16.11 -2.19
N GLY A 29 -22.39 15.61 -2.57
CA GLY A 29 -22.24 14.75 -3.73
C GLY A 29 -23.28 13.64 -3.60
N ASP A 30 -23.96 13.32 -4.70
CA ASP A 30 -24.95 12.26 -4.73
C ASP A 30 -24.37 11.04 -4.02
N PRO A 31 -25.15 10.37 -3.15
CA PRO A 31 -24.71 9.17 -2.48
C PRO A 31 -24.24 8.20 -3.56
N VAL A 32 -22.98 7.80 -3.49
CA VAL A 32 -22.41 6.83 -4.42
C VAL A 32 -23.30 5.60 -4.38
N GLN A 33 -24.15 5.44 -5.38
CA GLN A 33 -25.04 4.28 -5.45
C GLN A 33 -24.17 3.02 -5.36
N PRO A 34 -24.59 2.01 -4.61
CA PRO A 34 -23.86 0.75 -4.49
C PRO A 34 -23.73 0.14 -5.89
N ALA A 35 -22.57 0.33 -6.51
CA ALA A 35 -22.32 -0.14 -7.85
C ALA A 35 -22.08 -1.66 -7.79
N GLN A 36 -22.82 -2.41 -8.58
CA GLN A 36 -22.55 -3.82 -8.85
C GLN A 36 -21.75 -3.90 -10.16
N ILE A 37 -20.63 -4.62 -10.13
CA ILE A 37 -19.77 -4.81 -11.30
C ILE A 37 -19.74 -6.29 -11.63
N GLY A 38 -20.08 -6.65 -12.88
CA GLY A 38 -20.18 -8.04 -13.31
C GLY A 38 -21.57 -8.63 -13.11
N ALA A 39 -21.81 -9.79 -13.73
CA ALA A 39 -23.10 -10.47 -13.76
C ALA A 39 -23.00 -11.95 -13.33
N GLY A 40 -21.93 -12.33 -12.62
CA GLY A 40 -21.72 -13.69 -12.14
C GLY A 40 -22.62 -14.06 -10.97
N GLN A 41 -22.69 -15.36 -10.66
CA GLN A 41 -23.49 -15.89 -9.56
C GLN A 41 -22.84 -15.75 -8.20
N ILE A 42 -21.48 -15.72 -8.16
CA ILE A 42 -20.73 -15.66 -6.91
C ILE A 42 -20.53 -14.20 -6.51
N ARG A 43 -21.07 -13.84 -5.37
CA ARG A 43 -21.02 -12.46 -4.86
C ARG A 43 -19.75 -12.23 -4.04
N VAL A 44 -19.08 -11.13 -4.34
CA VAL A 44 -17.80 -10.73 -3.73
C VAL A 44 -17.95 -9.31 -3.21
N GLY A 45 -17.82 -9.10 -1.91
CA GLY A 45 -17.81 -7.75 -1.34
C GLY A 45 -16.50 -7.04 -1.69
N LEU A 46 -16.55 -5.86 -2.31
CA LEU A 46 -15.38 -5.00 -2.51
C LEU A 46 -15.56 -3.75 -1.64
N ILE A 47 -14.83 -3.68 -0.53
CA ILE A 47 -14.94 -2.61 0.47
C ILE A 47 -13.72 -1.69 0.36
N LEU A 48 -13.94 -0.42 0.05
CA LEU A 48 -12.88 0.57 -0.15
C LEU A 48 -13.33 1.94 0.38
N PRO A 49 -12.40 2.84 0.80
CA PRO A 49 -12.72 4.18 1.29
C PRO A 49 -13.00 5.17 0.14
N LEU A 50 -14.08 4.92 -0.64
CA LEU A 50 -14.35 5.63 -1.90
C LEU A 50 -14.66 7.11 -1.70
N SER A 51 -15.31 7.48 -0.59
CA SER A 51 -15.64 8.86 -0.22
C SER A 51 -14.58 9.55 0.64
N ALA A 52 -13.49 8.85 0.99
CA ALA A 52 -12.40 9.45 1.75
C ALA A 52 -11.71 10.57 0.97
N GLN A 53 -11.27 11.61 1.68
CA GLN A 53 -10.60 12.75 1.07
C GLN A 53 -9.10 12.49 0.81
N GLY A 54 -8.51 13.26 -0.09
CA GLY A 54 -7.08 13.23 -0.38
C GLY A 54 -6.58 11.93 -0.99
N ASN A 55 -5.37 11.53 -0.64
CA ASN A 55 -4.71 10.35 -1.22
C ASN A 55 -5.47 9.03 -0.98
N ALA A 56 -6.22 8.95 0.11
CA ALA A 56 -7.02 7.76 0.43
C ALA A 56 -8.12 7.51 -0.59
N GLY A 57 -8.90 8.54 -0.93
CA GLY A 57 -9.94 8.45 -1.96
C GLY A 57 -9.36 8.20 -3.35
N VAL A 58 -8.25 8.87 -3.70
CA VAL A 58 -7.54 8.62 -4.97
C VAL A 58 -7.11 7.15 -5.07
N ALA A 59 -6.54 6.61 -3.99
CA ALA A 59 -6.14 5.21 -3.94
C ALA A 59 -7.36 4.27 -4.08
N ALA A 60 -8.45 4.55 -3.36
CA ALA A 60 -9.67 3.74 -3.40
C ALA A 60 -10.30 3.70 -4.80
N ILE A 61 -10.39 4.85 -5.48
CA ILE A 61 -10.91 4.94 -6.85
C ILE A 61 -10.00 4.15 -7.81
N SER A 62 -8.67 4.30 -7.69
CA SER A 62 -7.72 3.58 -8.51
C SER A 62 -7.79 2.06 -8.30
N MET A 63 -7.98 1.62 -7.05
CA MET A 63 -8.16 0.22 -6.69
C MET A 63 -9.49 -0.34 -7.21
N LYS A 64 -10.60 0.42 -7.11
CA LYS A 64 -11.89 0.04 -7.70
C LYS A 64 -11.78 -0.15 -9.21
N ASN A 65 -11.16 0.78 -9.91
CA ASN A 65 -10.94 0.70 -11.34
C ASN A 65 -10.09 -0.54 -11.72
N ALA A 66 -9.05 -0.82 -10.94
CA ALA A 66 -8.21 -2.01 -11.15
C ALA A 66 -8.99 -3.32 -10.91
N ALA A 67 -9.86 -3.38 -9.91
CA ALA A 67 -10.76 -4.50 -9.66
C ALA A 67 -11.72 -4.73 -10.84
N GLU A 68 -12.30 -3.66 -11.37
CA GLU A 68 -13.15 -3.69 -12.57
C GLU A 68 -12.38 -4.17 -13.80
N MET A 69 -11.14 -3.68 -13.98
CA MET A 69 -10.27 -4.10 -15.08
C MET A 69 -9.94 -5.60 -14.99
N ALA A 70 -9.61 -6.11 -13.80
CA ALA A 70 -9.35 -7.52 -13.59
C ALA A 70 -10.55 -8.40 -13.98
N LEU A 71 -11.76 -7.97 -13.58
CA LEU A 71 -12.99 -8.67 -13.91
C LEU A 71 -13.23 -8.68 -15.43
N ALA A 72 -13.00 -7.57 -16.12
CA ALA A 72 -13.20 -7.44 -17.56
C ALA A 72 -12.16 -8.24 -18.37
N GLU A 73 -10.93 -8.35 -17.87
CA GLU A 73 -9.85 -9.10 -18.54
C GLU A 73 -9.94 -10.62 -18.27
N PHE A 74 -10.66 -11.05 -17.23
CA PHE A 74 -10.82 -12.47 -16.91
C PHE A 74 -11.90 -13.11 -17.80
N LYS A 75 -11.55 -14.20 -18.44
CA LYS A 75 -12.51 -14.93 -19.30
C LYS A 75 -13.54 -15.68 -18.47
N GLU A 76 -14.82 -15.28 -18.57
CA GLU A 76 -15.96 -15.90 -17.87
C GLU A 76 -15.80 -15.90 -16.34
N PRO A 77 -15.72 -14.74 -15.70
CA PRO A 77 -15.33 -14.64 -14.31
C PRO A 77 -16.37 -15.17 -13.31
N ASN A 78 -17.61 -15.42 -13.69
CA ASN A 78 -18.75 -15.89 -12.86
C ASN A 78 -18.80 -15.25 -11.45
N ILE A 79 -18.31 -14.02 -11.29
CA ILE A 79 -18.36 -13.25 -10.05
C ILE A 79 -19.08 -11.92 -10.26
N GLN A 80 -19.69 -11.43 -9.19
CA GLN A 80 -20.31 -10.11 -9.12
C GLN A 80 -19.69 -9.36 -7.94
N LEU A 81 -19.07 -8.21 -8.21
CA LEU A 81 -18.52 -7.35 -7.17
C LEU A 81 -19.62 -6.47 -6.58
N LEU A 82 -19.85 -6.58 -5.28
CA LEU A 82 -20.70 -5.71 -4.48
C LEU A 82 -19.83 -4.60 -3.92
N VAL A 83 -19.77 -3.47 -4.62
CA VAL A 83 -18.90 -2.34 -4.23
C VAL A 83 -19.54 -1.60 -3.06
N LYS A 84 -18.80 -1.43 -1.98
CA LYS A 84 -19.21 -0.74 -0.75
C LYS A 84 -18.19 0.30 -0.36
N ASP A 85 -18.66 1.45 0.08
CA ASP A 85 -17.84 2.52 0.62
C ASP A 85 -17.75 2.39 2.13
N ASP A 86 -16.53 2.38 2.68
CA ASP A 86 -16.30 2.38 4.13
C ASP A 86 -16.02 3.79 4.69
N GLY A 87 -15.96 4.81 3.83
CA GLY A 87 -15.66 6.19 4.21
C GLY A 87 -14.31 6.37 4.92
N GLY A 88 -13.44 5.36 4.90
CA GLY A 88 -12.17 5.35 5.64
C GLY A 88 -12.32 5.19 7.15
N SER A 89 -13.46 4.68 7.64
CA SER A 89 -13.75 4.56 9.06
C SER A 89 -14.09 3.13 9.48
N PRO A 90 -13.76 2.72 10.73
CA PRO A 90 -14.13 1.40 11.24
C PRO A 90 -15.64 1.15 11.26
N GLN A 91 -16.44 2.17 11.57
CA GLN A 91 -17.90 2.10 11.62
C GLN A 91 -18.47 1.91 10.21
N GLY A 92 -18.00 2.69 9.23
CA GLY A 92 -18.39 2.54 7.84
C GLY A 92 -17.99 1.16 7.29
N ALA A 93 -16.79 0.67 7.63
CA ALA A 93 -16.30 -0.64 7.24
C ALA A 93 -17.16 -1.78 7.84
N GLN A 94 -17.56 -1.66 9.10
CA GLN A 94 -18.47 -2.60 9.74
C GLN A 94 -19.84 -2.65 9.03
N ALA A 95 -20.42 -1.49 8.75
CA ALA A 95 -21.71 -1.38 8.05
C ALA A 95 -21.62 -1.94 6.62
N ALA A 96 -20.55 -1.60 5.89
CA ALA A 96 -20.27 -2.10 4.54
C ALA A 96 -20.15 -3.63 4.51
N ALA A 97 -19.46 -4.22 5.50
CA ALA A 97 -19.34 -5.68 5.61
C ALA A 97 -20.68 -6.34 5.91
N GLN A 98 -21.46 -5.80 6.86
CA GLN A 98 -22.79 -6.31 7.18
C GLN A 98 -23.71 -6.29 5.96
N GLN A 99 -23.69 -5.21 5.19
CA GLN A 99 -24.46 -5.08 3.96
C GLN A 99 -24.00 -6.08 2.89
N ALA A 100 -22.71 -6.19 2.62
CA ALA A 100 -22.18 -7.14 1.65
C ALA A 100 -22.57 -8.60 2.00
N LEU A 101 -22.48 -8.97 3.29
CA LEU A 101 -22.86 -10.29 3.76
C LEU A 101 -24.37 -10.53 3.73
N ALA A 102 -25.20 -9.51 3.96
CA ALA A 102 -26.66 -9.60 3.82
C ALA A 102 -27.06 -9.79 2.35
N GLU A 103 -26.31 -9.21 1.43
CA GLU A 103 -26.45 -9.39 -0.02
C GLU A 103 -25.85 -10.71 -0.52
N GLY A 104 -25.27 -11.55 0.37
CA GLY A 104 -24.79 -12.89 0.05
C GLY A 104 -23.35 -12.95 -0.43
N ALA A 105 -22.48 -12.01 -0.04
CA ALA A 105 -21.04 -12.10 -0.32
C ALA A 105 -20.43 -13.35 0.32
N GLU A 106 -19.69 -14.13 -0.47
CA GLU A 106 -19.00 -15.34 -0.05
C GLU A 106 -17.52 -15.09 0.31
N ILE A 107 -16.99 -13.94 -0.05
CA ILE A 107 -15.65 -13.44 0.30
C ILE A 107 -15.68 -11.91 0.26
N ILE A 108 -14.85 -11.27 1.08
CA ILE A 108 -14.66 -9.81 1.08
C ILE A 108 -13.26 -9.49 0.58
N ILE A 109 -13.15 -8.56 -0.35
CA ILE A 109 -11.91 -7.92 -0.83
C ILE A 109 -11.85 -6.51 -0.25
N GLY A 110 -10.75 -6.13 0.36
CA GLY A 110 -10.62 -4.94 1.20
C GLY A 110 -10.88 -5.25 2.67
N PRO A 111 -10.91 -4.23 3.54
CA PRO A 111 -10.64 -2.81 3.27
C PRO A 111 -9.14 -2.44 3.22
N LEU A 112 -8.87 -1.12 3.16
CA LEU A 112 -7.50 -0.60 3.03
C LEU A 112 -6.84 -0.31 4.39
N PHE A 113 -7.56 0.26 5.35
CA PHE A 113 -6.99 0.73 6.62
C PHE A 113 -7.08 -0.32 7.73
N ALA A 114 -6.06 -0.38 8.59
CA ALA A 114 -5.94 -1.38 9.65
C ALA A 114 -7.17 -1.47 10.56
N GLN A 115 -7.69 -0.33 11.03
CA GLN A 115 -8.87 -0.30 11.89
C GLN A 115 -10.14 -0.79 11.16
N SER A 116 -10.27 -0.46 9.88
CA SER A 116 -11.33 -0.96 9.02
C SER A 116 -11.22 -2.48 8.81
N VAL A 117 -9.99 -3.01 8.63
CA VAL A 117 -9.74 -4.46 8.53
C VAL A 117 -10.18 -5.19 9.80
N SER A 118 -9.84 -4.65 10.98
CA SER A 118 -10.27 -5.22 12.25
C SER A 118 -11.79 -5.27 12.39
N ALA A 119 -12.49 -4.20 11.97
CA ALA A 119 -13.95 -4.10 12.02
C ALA A 119 -14.62 -5.09 11.05
N VAL A 120 -14.15 -5.16 9.78
CA VAL A 120 -14.65 -6.12 8.79
C VAL A 120 -14.38 -7.55 9.23
N GLY A 121 -13.17 -7.84 9.72
CA GLY A 121 -12.78 -9.17 10.20
C GLY A 121 -13.64 -9.66 11.37
N ALA A 122 -14.07 -8.76 12.28
CA ALA A 122 -14.97 -9.12 13.36
C ALA A 122 -16.37 -9.56 12.86
N VAL A 123 -16.90 -8.87 11.84
CA VAL A 123 -18.20 -9.22 11.22
C VAL A 123 -18.10 -10.50 10.38
N ALA A 124 -17.06 -10.62 9.55
CA ALA A 124 -16.87 -11.73 8.62
C ALA A 124 -16.66 -13.07 9.34
N ARG A 125 -15.91 -13.08 10.46
CA ARG A 125 -15.68 -14.29 11.28
C ARG A 125 -16.96 -14.90 11.85
N GLN A 126 -17.96 -14.09 12.18
CA GLN A 126 -19.24 -14.61 12.69
C GLN A 126 -19.97 -15.47 11.67
N ARG A 127 -19.65 -15.32 10.38
CA ARG A 127 -20.25 -16.09 9.28
C ARG A 127 -19.24 -16.99 8.55
N ASN A 128 -18.01 -17.13 9.09
CA ASN A 128 -16.91 -17.89 8.47
C ASN A 128 -16.60 -17.43 7.02
N ILE A 129 -16.75 -16.14 6.74
CA ILE A 129 -16.45 -15.56 5.44
C ILE A 129 -15.01 -15.03 5.44
N PRO A 130 -14.15 -15.45 4.50
CA PRO A 130 -12.77 -14.95 4.44
C PRO A 130 -12.70 -13.51 3.92
N VAL A 131 -11.65 -12.83 4.34
CA VAL A 131 -11.34 -11.45 3.96
C VAL A 131 -9.94 -11.40 3.35
N ILE A 132 -9.79 -10.76 2.19
CA ILE A 132 -8.51 -10.40 1.58
C ILE A 132 -8.37 -8.88 1.68
N ALA A 133 -7.64 -8.40 2.68
CA ALA A 133 -7.49 -6.98 2.98
C ALA A 133 -6.17 -6.41 2.46
N PHE A 134 -6.05 -5.08 2.43
CA PHE A 134 -4.92 -4.38 1.82
C PHE A 134 -4.03 -3.63 2.81
N SER A 135 -4.29 -3.76 4.11
CA SER A 135 -3.48 -3.09 5.14
C SER A 135 -2.03 -3.55 5.12
N THR A 136 -1.12 -2.61 5.35
CA THR A 136 0.32 -2.88 5.58
C THR A 136 0.64 -3.19 7.05
N ASP A 137 -0.34 -3.10 7.93
CA ASP A 137 -0.20 -3.41 9.35
C ASP A 137 -0.46 -4.91 9.58
N ALA A 138 0.61 -5.67 9.80
CA ALA A 138 0.53 -7.11 10.01
C ALA A 138 -0.25 -7.50 11.29
N SER A 139 -0.41 -6.59 12.26
CA SER A 139 -1.12 -6.86 13.51
C SER A 139 -2.62 -7.13 13.34
N VAL A 140 -3.20 -6.70 12.22
CA VAL A 140 -4.62 -6.95 11.92
C VAL A 140 -4.86 -8.24 11.13
N ALA A 141 -3.77 -8.93 10.73
CA ALA A 141 -3.84 -10.25 10.13
C ALA A 141 -4.28 -11.29 11.16
N THR A 142 -5.10 -12.22 10.76
CA THR A 142 -5.51 -13.36 11.60
C THR A 142 -6.09 -14.46 10.71
N ARG A 143 -6.30 -15.63 11.26
CA ARG A 143 -6.99 -16.70 10.57
C ARG A 143 -8.32 -16.23 9.97
N GLY A 144 -8.49 -16.39 8.66
CA GLY A 144 -9.65 -15.91 7.90
C GLY A 144 -9.60 -14.45 7.46
N VAL A 145 -8.59 -13.68 7.89
CA VAL A 145 -8.32 -12.31 7.41
C VAL A 145 -6.90 -12.29 6.86
N TYR A 146 -6.79 -12.28 5.55
CA TYR A 146 -5.53 -12.38 4.82
C TYR A 146 -5.13 -11.02 4.27
N LEU A 147 -3.89 -10.63 4.49
CA LEU A 147 -3.38 -9.35 3.96
C LEU A 147 -2.73 -9.59 2.60
N LEU A 148 -3.32 -9.05 1.54
CA LEU A 148 -2.66 -8.93 0.23
C LEU A 148 -2.07 -7.52 0.15
N SER A 149 -0.83 -7.38 0.62
CA SER A 149 -0.21 -6.07 0.77
C SER A 149 1.31 -6.15 0.53
N PHE A 150 1.96 -4.98 0.49
CA PHE A 150 3.41 -4.85 0.53
C PHE A 150 3.84 -4.72 1.99
N LEU A 151 4.02 -5.86 2.67
CA LEU A 151 4.39 -5.89 4.08
C LEU A 151 5.88 -5.55 4.23
N PRO A 152 6.23 -4.57 5.09
CA PRO A 152 7.62 -4.15 5.30
C PRO A 152 8.58 -5.29 5.67
N GLU A 153 8.09 -6.28 6.41
CA GLU A 153 8.86 -7.46 6.83
C GLU A 153 9.33 -8.30 5.63
N SER A 154 8.59 -8.28 4.53
CA SER A 154 8.98 -8.99 3.30
C SER A 154 10.19 -8.34 2.64
N ASP A 155 10.23 -7.00 2.60
CA ASP A 155 11.36 -6.24 2.08
C ASP A 155 12.61 -6.49 2.92
N VAL A 156 12.48 -6.41 4.24
CA VAL A 156 13.57 -6.65 5.18
C VAL A 156 14.13 -8.06 5.01
N ARG A 157 13.28 -9.07 5.01
CA ARG A 157 13.70 -10.46 4.81
C ARG A 157 14.49 -10.60 3.52
N ARG A 158 13.95 -10.09 2.42
CA ARG A 158 14.56 -10.22 1.09
C ARG A 158 15.92 -9.55 1.00
N ILE A 159 16.04 -8.31 1.50
CA ILE A 159 17.31 -7.56 1.40
C ILE A 159 18.38 -8.10 2.33
N VAL A 160 18.02 -8.55 3.53
CA VAL A 160 18.95 -9.18 4.47
C VAL A 160 19.45 -10.52 3.91
N ASP A 161 18.55 -11.38 3.43
CA ASP A 161 18.89 -12.66 2.81
C ASP A 161 19.90 -12.48 1.67
N PHE A 162 19.61 -11.56 0.76
CA PHE A 162 20.50 -11.27 -0.36
C PHE A 162 21.85 -10.73 0.12
N SER A 163 21.86 -9.77 1.05
CA SER A 163 23.08 -9.18 1.57
C SER A 163 23.98 -10.23 2.22
N VAL A 164 23.40 -11.11 3.02
CA VAL A 164 24.15 -12.22 3.65
C VAL A 164 24.69 -13.20 2.61
N SER A 165 23.91 -13.50 1.56
CA SER A 165 24.38 -14.35 0.44
C SER A 165 25.56 -13.74 -0.32
N ARG A 166 25.71 -12.41 -0.25
CA ARG A 166 26.84 -11.64 -0.82
C ARG A 166 27.99 -11.40 0.18
N GLY A 167 27.98 -12.14 1.29
CA GLY A 167 29.06 -12.10 2.28
C GLY A 167 28.96 -10.97 3.30
N LYS A 168 27.87 -10.18 3.31
CA LYS A 168 27.68 -9.13 4.31
C LYS A 168 27.24 -9.75 5.64
N ARG A 169 27.93 -9.42 6.73
CA ARG A 169 27.69 -10.01 8.06
C ARG A 169 27.50 -8.99 9.17
N SER A 170 28.03 -7.78 9.00
CA SER A 170 27.94 -6.69 9.97
C SER A 170 27.09 -5.56 9.41
N PHE A 171 26.03 -5.23 10.12
CA PHE A 171 25.00 -4.29 9.69
C PHE A 171 24.91 -3.11 10.65
N ALA A 172 24.84 -1.89 10.10
CA ALA A 172 24.36 -0.73 10.81
C ALA A 172 22.99 -0.33 10.23
N ALA A 173 22.17 0.39 11.00
CA ALA A 173 20.85 0.82 10.54
C ALA A 173 20.54 2.25 10.98
N LEU A 174 19.92 3.02 10.07
CA LEU A 174 19.35 4.34 10.31
C LEU A 174 17.84 4.24 10.02
N LEU A 175 17.02 4.28 11.05
CA LEU A 175 15.59 4.01 10.98
C LEU A 175 14.76 5.29 11.22
N PRO A 176 13.61 5.47 10.52
CA PRO A 176 12.71 6.55 10.90
C PRO A 176 12.11 6.31 12.29
N ASP A 177 11.98 7.39 13.08
CA ASP A 177 11.38 7.36 14.42
C ASP A 177 9.85 7.48 14.33
N ASN A 178 9.21 6.41 13.85
CA ASN A 178 7.75 6.32 13.69
C ASN A 178 7.30 4.85 13.77
N ALA A 179 6.00 4.61 13.62
CA ALA A 179 5.41 3.26 13.69
C ALA A 179 5.98 2.29 12.63
N TYR A 180 6.22 2.77 11.40
CA TYR A 180 6.86 1.97 10.35
C TYR A 180 8.29 1.57 10.75
N GLY A 181 9.08 2.52 11.26
CA GLY A 181 10.43 2.24 11.74
C GLY A 181 10.48 1.21 12.87
N ALA A 182 9.48 1.21 13.77
CA ALA A 182 9.39 0.20 14.83
C ALA A 182 9.16 -1.22 14.29
N VAL A 183 8.29 -1.38 13.28
CA VAL A 183 8.05 -2.67 12.61
C VAL A 183 9.31 -3.15 11.90
N ILE A 184 9.94 -2.25 11.14
CA ILE A 184 11.20 -2.53 10.43
C ILE A 184 12.33 -2.92 11.38
N GLU A 185 12.47 -2.24 12.52
CA GLU A 185 13.48 -2.55 13.52
C GLU A 185 13.39 -3.99 14.00
N ALA A 186 12.18 -4.40 14.42
CA ALA A 186 11.93 -5.74 14.91
C ALA A 186 12.25 -6.80 13.83
N ALA A 187 11.74 -6.60 12.62
CA ALA A 187 11.98 -7.48 11.49
C ALA A 187 13.47 -7.56 11.13
N PHE A 188 14.17 -6.41 11.10
CA PHE A 188 15.58 -6.34 10.74
C PHE A 188 16.48 -7.05 11.74
N GLN A 189 16.30 -6.80 13.04
CA GLN A 189 17.08 -7.48 14.08
C GLN A 189 16.86 -8.99 14.03
N GLN A 190 15.60 -9.43 13.89
CA GLN A 190 15.25 -10.83 13.79
C GLN A 190 15.87 -11.51 12.56
N GLU A 191 15.77 -10.89 11.38
CA GLU A 191 16.26 -11.49 10.13
C GLU A 191 17.81 -11.50 10.08
N VAL A 192 18.49 -10.46 10.55
CA VAL A 192 19.95 -10.41 10.65
C VAL A 192 20.44 -11.52 11.58
N ALA A 193 19.82 -11.69 12.75
CA ALA A 193 20.18 -12.75 13.70
C ALA A 193 19.92 -14.13 13.11
N ARG A 194 18.75 -14.34 12.49
CA ARG A 194 18.37 -15.62 11.85
C ARG A 194 19.37 -16.04 10.75
N ARG A 195 19.97 -15.09 10.05
CA ARG A 195 20.96 -15.33 9.00
C ARG A 195 22.42 -15.33 9.50
N GLY A 196 22.63 -15.30 10.83
CA GLY A 196 23.97 -15.33 11.42
C GLY A 196 24.76 -14.05 11.20
N GLY A 197 24.10 -12.93 10.94
CA GLY A 197 24.68 -11.60 10.90
C GLY A 197 24.68 -10.93 12.29
N ARG A 198 25.21 -9.72 12.36
CA ARG A 198 25.23 -8.89 13.58
C ARG A 198 24.82 -7.46 13.26
N VAL A 199 23.91 -6.91 14.04
CA VAL A 199 23.62 -5.48 14.06
C VAL A 199 24.62 -4.83 15.02
N ILE A 200 25.53 -4.02 14.50
CA ILE A 200 26.62 -3.41 15.25
C ILE A 200 26.32 -1.99 15.72
N ALA A 201 25.35 -1.33 15.07
CA ALA A 201 24.81 -0.04 15.46
C ALA A 201 23.42 0.14 14.87
N LEU A 202 22.52 0.74 15.63
CA LEU A 202 21.18 1.07 15.20
C LEU A 202 20.77 2.39 15.85
N GLU A 203 20.34 3.34 15.00
CA GLU A 203 19.90 4.66 15.42
C GLU A 203 18.57 5.01 14.79
N LYS A 204 17.72 5.68 15.55
CA LYS A 204 16.47 6.25 15.07
C LYS A 204 16.60 7.74 14.87
N TYR A 205 15.92 8.27 13.86
CA TYR A 205 15.90 9.70 13.61
C TYR A 205 14.48 10.19 13.26
N PRO A 206 14.05 11.34 13.79
CA PRO A 206 12.88 12.05 13.29
C PRO A 206 13.25 12.81 12.01
N LEU A 207 12.24 13.29 11.26
CA LEU A 207 12.43 14.17 10.10
C LEU A 207 12.83 15.62 10.49
N ASP A 208 13.68 15.72 11.50
CA ASP A 208 14.30 16.98 11.95
C ASP A 208 15.80 16.95 11.59
N PRO A 209 16.31 17.90 10.77
CA PRO A 209 17.69 17.82 10.26
C PRO A 209 18.77 17.78 11.34
N ALA A 210 18.58 18.48 12.48
CA ALA A 210 19.57 18.53 13.55
C ALA A 210 19.65 17.17 14.29
N ARG A 211 18.49 16.64 14.68
CA ARG A 211 18.38 15.33 15.36
C ARG A 211 18.78 14.17 14.43
N MET A 212 18.42 14.24 13.15
CA MET A 212 18.90 13.34 12.12
C MET A 212 20.44 13.33 12.08
N GLY A 213 21.09 14.51 12.11
CA GLY A 213 22.53 14.66 12.10
C GLY A 213 23.23 13.96 13.27
N GLU A 214 22.61 13.93 14.44
CA GLU A 214 23.15 13.18 15.60
C GLU A 214 23.13 11.67 15.37
N ALA A 215 22.03 11.13 14.90
CA ALA A 215 21.91 9.71 14.59
C ALA A 215 22.91 9.30 13.50
N VAL A 216 23.02 10.10 12.43
CA VAL A 216 23.98 9.84 11.34
C VAL A 216 25.42 9.86 11.84
N ARG A 217 25.82 10.81 12.73
CA ARG A 217 27.18 10.84 13.31
C ARG A 217 27.50 9.56 14.08
N ARG A 218 26.55 9.04 14.87
CA ARG A 218 26.74 7.78 15.63
C ARG A 218 26.93 6.59 14.67
N ILE A 219 26.13 6.49 13.61
CA ILE A 219 26.29 5.45 12.59
C ILE A 219 27.60 5.63 11.81
N ALA A 220 28.02 6.86 11.50
CA ALA A 220 29.27 7.12 10.83
C ALA A 220 30.50 6.62 11.63
N GLN A 221 30.46 6.69 12.96
CA GLN A 221 31.51 6.12 13.84
C GLN A 221 31.53 4.59 13.79
N ALA A 222 30.41 3.94 13.57
CA ALA A 222 30.31 2.49 13.44
C ALA A 222 30.63 2.00 12.00
N ALA A 223 30.45 2.85 10.99
CA ALA A 223 30.61 2.53 9.57
C ALA A 223 31.94 1.82 9.20
N PRO A 224 33.11 2.13 9.78
CA PRO A 224 34.34 1.39 9.49
C PRO A 224 34.29 -0.11 9.77
N ARG A 225 33.39 -0.56 10.66
CA ARG A 225 33.16 -1.95 11.05
C ARG A 225 31.93 -2.58 10.40
N ALA A 226 31.14 -1.79 9.67
CA ALA A 226 29.94 -2.26 8.99
C ALA A 226 30.25 -2.72 7.57
N ASP A 227 29.65 -3.82 7.15
CA ASP A 227 29.60 -4.24 5.74
C ASP A 227 28.47 -3.52 5.00
N SER A 228 27.40 -3.17 5.73
CA SER A 228 26.21 -2.56 5.15
C SER A 228 25.58 -1.54 6.11
N ILE A 229 24.94 -0.50 5.54
CA ILE A 229 24.07 0.44 6.26
C ILE A 229 22.68 0.33 5.67
N PHE A 230 21.71 -0.04 6.51
CA PHE A 230 20.30 -0.17 6.15
C PHE A 230 19.55 1.14 6.44
N ILE A 231 18.89 1.69 5.42
CA ILE A 231 18.15 2.98 5.48
C ILE A 231 16.75 2.75 4.88
N PRO A 232 15.80 2.18 5.65
CA PRO A 232 14.47 1.85 5.17
C PRO A 232 13.54 3.06 5.21
N ASP A 233 13.83 4.10 4.49
CA ASP A 233 13.03 5.31 4.42
C ASP A 233 12.83 5.73 2.96
N GLY A 234 11.98 6.73 2.74
CA GLY A 234 11.63 7.25 1.43
C GLY A 234 12.50 8.43 0.98
N ALA A 235 12.16 8.94 -0.19
CA ALA A 235 12.90 10.02 -0.85
C ALA A 235 12.84 11.38 -0.12
N ASP A 236 12.03 11.54 0.90
CA ASP A 236 12.00 12.75 1.73
C ASP A 236 13.16 12.79 2.74
N ALA A 237 13.63 11.61 3.20
CA ALA A 237 14.69 11.49 4.19
C ALA A 237 16.01 10.98 3.62
N VAL A 238 15.97 9.95 2.77
CA VAL A 238 17.17 9.22 2.31
C VAL A 238 18.21 10.10 1.66
N PRO A 239 17.89 11.09 0.77
CA PRO A 239 18.90 11.96 0.20
C PRO A 239 19.66 12.78 1.26
N GLN A 240 18.97 13.25 2.31
CA GLN A 240 19.57 14.00 3.41
C GLN A 240 20.47 13.09 4.27
N VAL A 241 19.99 11.88 4.59
CA VAL A 241 20.80 10.90 5.34
C VAL A 241 22.08 10.58 4.59
N VAL A 242 22.01 10.33 3.29
CA VAL A 242 23.19 10.00 2.46
C VAL A 242 24.16 11.17 2.38
N ALA A 243 23.68 12.41 2.17
CA ALA A 243 24.50 13.62 2.18
C ALA A 243 25.23 13.79 3.53
N GLN A 244 24.55 13.54 4.64
CA GLN A 244 25.15 13.62 5.97
C GLN A 244 26.16 12.50 6.25
N LEU A 245 25.93 11.25 5.76
CA LEU A 245 26.92 10.19 5.82
C LEU A 245 28.22 10.58 5.08
N GLN A 246 28.10 11.17 3.88
CA GLN A 246 29.24 11.69 3.11
C GLN A 246 29.95 12.83 3.84
N ALA A 247 29.21 13.78 4.41
CA ALA A 247 29.78 14.90 5.21
C ALA A 247 30.56 14.36 6.44
N ASN A 248 30.12 13.22 7.01
CA ASN A 248 30.82 12.53 8.09
C ASN A 248 31.90 11.55 7.58
N ARG A 249 32.33 11.66 6.32
CA ARG A 249 33.42 10.90 5.68
C ARG A 249 33.20 9.37 5.65
N VAL A 250 31.94 8.92 5.62
CA VAL A 250 31.64 7.50 5.39
C VAL A 250 31.99 7.15 3.95
N ASP A 251 32.83 6.13 3.77
CA ASP A 251 33.16 5.61 2.44
C ASP A 251 32.03 4.76 1.90
N LEU A 252 31.13 5.38 1.14
CA LEU A 252 29.96 4.73 0.52
C LEU A 252 30.33 3.77 -0.63
N LYS A 253 31.60 3.74 -1.07
CA LYS A 253 32.06 2.71 -2.03
C LYS A 253 32.42 1.41 -1.32
N ARG A 254 32.84 1.48 -0.06
CA ARG A 254 33.18 0.33 0.77
C ARG A 254 31.93 -0.27 1.45
N VAL A 255 31.08 0.58 2.00
CA VAL A 255 29.88 0.16 2.75
C VAL A 255 28.70 0.04 1.81
N GLN A 256 28.04 -1.12 1.78
CA GLN A 256 26.87 -1.33 0.95
C GLN A 256 25.64 -0.66 1.57
N LEU A 257 25.03 0.28 0.85
CA LEU A 257 23.76 0.86 1.26
C LEU A 257 22.61 -0.10 0.91
N LEU A 258 21.67 -0.25 1.84
CA LEU A 258 20.51 -1.13 1.72
C LEU A 258 19.23 -0.35 1.96
N GLY A 259 18.19 -0.62 1.17
CA GLY A 259 16.87 -0.02 1.29
C GLY A 259 15.73 -1.02 1.15
N THR A 260 14.51 -0.50 1.22
CA THR A 260 13.25 -1.20 0.98
C THR A 260 12.63 -0.75 -0.34
N GLY A 261 11.44 -1.23 -0.68
CA GLY A 261 10.69 -0.81 -1.86
C GLY A 261 10.41 0.70 -1.93
N LEU A 262 10.53 1.42 -0.82
CA LEU A 262 10.48 2.89 -0.78
C LEU A 262 11.60 3.57 -1.59
N TRP A 263 12.64 2.82 -1.97
CA TRP A 263 13.71 3.32 -2.83
C TRP A 263 13.37 3.27 -4.32
N ASP A 264 12.25 2.65 -4.70
CA ASP A 264 11.84 2.55 -6.10
C ASP A 264 11.15 3.83 -6.58
N GLU A 265 11.88 4.95 -6.49
CA GLU A 265 11.41 6.29 -6.81
C GLU A 265 12.48 7.11 -7.52
N GLN A 266 12.05 7.97 -8.47
CA GLN A 266 12.94 8.78 -9.30
C GLN A 266 13.89 9.69 -8.49
N ARG A 267 13.43 10.27 -7.37
CA ARG A 267 14.27 11.11 -6.51
C ARG A 267 15.41 10.31 -5.84
N ILE A 268 15.17 9.04 -5.54
CA ILE A 268 16.20 8.13 -5.03
C ILE A 268 17.24 7.84 -6.12
N PHE A 269 16.79 7.55 -7.35
CA PHE A 269 17.70 7.25 -8.47
C PHE A 269 18.58 8.43 -8.86
N ALA A 270 18.09 9.65 -8.63
CA ALA A 270 18.83 10.88 -8.87
C ALA A 270 19.72 11.31 -7.69
N THR A 271 19.71 10.60 -6.54
CA THR A 271 20.43 11.01 -5.34
C THR A 271 21.92 10.66 -5.47
N PRO A 272 22.84 11.64 -5.41
CA PRO A 272 24.26 11.37 -5.39
C PRO A 272 24.65 10.48 -4.20
N GLY A 273 25.53 9.50 -4.43
CA GLY A 273 25.99 8.58 -3.39
C GLY A 273 25.11 7.35 -3.15
N LEU A 274 23.90 7.29 -3.70
CA LEU A 274 23.06 6.08 -3.65
C LEU A 274 23.32 5.11 -4.79
N ALA A 275 23.98 5.52 -5.86
CA ALA A 275 24.29 4.64 -6.99
C ALA A 275 25.03 3.39 -6.50
N GLY A 276 24.53 2.20 -6.87
CA GLY A 276 25.06 0.92 -6.38
C GLY A 276 24.38 0.39 -5.12
N GLY A 277 23.55 1.18 -4.42
CA GLY A 277 22.75 0.73 -3.28
C GLY A 277 21.76 -0.37 -3.68
N TRP A 278 21.49 -1.32 -2.79
CA TRP A 278 20.56 -2.42 -3.02
C TRP A 278 19.24 -2.20 -2.27
N TYR A 279 18.12 -2.57 -2.90
CA TYR A 279 16.82 -2.54 -2.24
C TYR A 279 15.94 -3.70 -2.70
N ALA A 280 15.06 -4.14 -1.83
CA ALA A 280 14.08 -5.17 -2.17
C ALA A 280 12.78 -4.50 -2.65
N ALA A 281 12.27 -4.93 -3.80
CA ALA A 281 10.99 -4.47 -4.35
C ALA A 281 10.46 -5.51 -5.34
N PRO A 282 9.16 -5.45 -5.73
CA PRO A 282 8.68 -6.18 -6.89
C PRO A 282 9.44 -5.79 -8.16
N ASP A 283 9.55 -6.71 -9.12
CA ASP A 283 10.01 -6.37 -10.47
C ASP A 283 8.98 -5.47 -11.15
N ASN A 284 9.42 -4.30 -11.60
CA ASN A 284 8.54 -3.28 -12.19
C ASN A 284 8.00 -3.62 -13.59
N SER A 285 8.40 -4.72 -14.21
CA SER A 285 7.92 -5.10 -15.54
C SER A 285 6.40 -5.35 -15.55
N GLY A 286 5.90 -6.07 -14.54
CA GLY A 286 4.47 -6.31 -14.36
C GLY A 286 3.69 -5.02 -14.16
N PHE A 287 4.16 -4.16 -13.25
CA PHE A 287 3.52 -2.87 -12.99
C PHE A 287 3.50 -1.94 -14.21
N ARG A 288 4.57 -1.88 -15.00
CA ARG A 288 4.60 -1.09 -16.24
C ARG A 288 3.55 -1.58 -17.24
N SER A 289 3.46 -2.89 -17.47
CA SER A 289 2.46 -3.48 -18.35
C SER A 289 1.03 -3.22 -17.84
N PHE A 290 0.79 -3.39 -16.56
CA PHE A 290 -0.48 -3.06 -15.91
C PHE A 290 -0.83 -1.58 -16.10
N SER A 291 0.10 -0.65 -15.83
CA SER A 291 -0.13 0.79 -15.95
C SER A 291 -0.47 1.22 -17.37
N GLN A 292 0.13 0.59 -18.39
CA GLN A 292 -0.21 0.87 -19.79
C GLN A 292 -1.66 0.48 -20.08
N ARG A 293 -2.13 -0.70 -19.67
CA ARG A 293 -3.51 -1.15 -19.84
C ARG A 293 -4.49 -0.27 -19.06
N TYR A 294 -4.14 0.05 -17.82
CA TYR A 294 -4.95 0.91 -16.95
C TYR A 294 -5.12 2.30 -17.58
N ARG A 295 -4.03 2.94 -18.02
CA ARG A 295 -4.06 4.25 -18.68
C ARG A 295 -4.87 4.22 -19.97
N ALA A 296 -4.76 3.17 -20.78
CA ALA A 296 -5.56 3.02 -21.99
C ALA A 296 -7.07 2.98 -21.71
N ARG A 297 -7.48 2.42 -20.56
CA ARG A 297 -8.89 2.28 -20.18
C ARG A 297 -9.44 3.50 -19.45
N TYR A 298 -8.67 4.07 -18.52
CA TYR A 298 -9.16 5.10 -17.58
C TYR A 298 -8.57 6.49 -17.81
N GLN A 299 -7.67 6.66 -18.79
CA GLN A 299 -7.01 7.93 -19.16
C GLN A 299 -6.26 8.61 -18.01
N GLN A 300 -5.82 7.83 -17.03
CA GLN A 300 -5.05 8.28 -15.85
C GLN A 300 -4.09 7.19 -15.40
N ASP A 301 -3.05 7.56 -14.67
CA ASP A 301 -2.11 6.62 -14.09
C ASP A 301 -2.69 5.93 -12.86
N PRO A 302 -2.46 4.62 -12.69
CA PRO A 302 -2.85 3.93 -11.47
C PRO A 302 -1.90 4.31 -10.32
N VAL A 303 -2.44 4.34 -9.09
CA VAL A 303 -1.56 4.32 -7.92
C VAL A 303 -0.93 2.93 -7.76
N ARG A 304 0.22 2.85 -7.07
CA ARG A 304 0.97 1.59 -6.92
C ARG A 304 0.14 0.46 -6.30
N THR A 305 -0.71 0.78 -5.32
CA THR A 305 -1.57 -0.17 -4.61
C THR A 305 -2.74 -0.70 -5.45
N ALA A 306 -3.01 -0.13 -6.62
CA ALA A 306 -4.09 -0.59 -7.50
C ALA A 306 -3.88 -2.04 -7.97
N THR A 307 -2.62 -2.48 -8.13
CA THR A 307 -2.31 -3.88 -8.47
C THR A 307 -2.82 -4.87 -7.44
N LEU A 308 -2.89 -4.49 -6.16
CA LEU A 308 -3.39 -5.37 -5.10
C LEU A 308 -4.87 -5.72 -5.31
N ALA A 309 -5.69 -4.74 -5.68
CA ALA A 309 -7.10 -4.97 -5.97
C ALA A 309 -7.30 -5.77 -7.27
N TYR A 310 -6.48 -5.51 -8.28
CA TYR A 310 -6.45 -6.32 -9.50
C TYR A 310 -6.14 -7.78 -9.18
N ASP A 311 -5.05 -8.03 -8.45
CA ASP A 311 -4.60 -9.37 -8.08
C ASP A 311 -5.62 -10.10 -7.21
N ALA A 312 -6.26 -9.40 -6.25
CA ALA A 312 -7.30 -9.98 -5.41
C ALA A 312 -8.52 -10.46 -6.22
N VAL A 313 -9.01 -9.63 -7.15
CA VAL A 313 -10.16 -10.00 -8.00
C VAL A 313 -9.79 -11.10 -8.99
N ALA A 314 -8.62 -11.02 -9.62
CA ALA A 314 -8.11 -12.06 -10.51
C ALA A 314 -7.95 -13.41 -9.79
N LEU A 315 -7.42 -13.40 -8.56
CA LEU A 315 -7.32 -14.57 -7.70
C LEU A 315 -8.71 -15.16 -7.42
N VAL A 316 -9.66 -14.34 -6.95
CA VAL A 316 -11.02 -14.80 -6.62
C VAL A 316 -11.70 -15.40 -7.86
N ALA A 317 -11.59 -14.74 -9.02
CA ALA A 317 -12.15 -15.26 -10.28
C ALA A 317 -11.52 -16.59 -10.68
N ALA A 318 -10.21 -16.74 -10.51
CA ALA A 318 -9.51 -18.00 -10.80
C ALA A 318 -9.95 -19.12 -9.85
N LEU A 319 -10.10 -18.83 -8.55
CA LEU A 319 -10.58 -19.81 -7.56
C LEU A 319 -12.02 -20.24 -7.82
N VAL A 320 -12.90 -19.31 -8.18
CA VAL A 320 -14.28 -19.62 -8.57
C VAL A 320 -14.32 -20.57 -9.77
N LYS A 321 -13.44 -20.36 -10.74
CA LYS A 321 -13.36 -21.19 -11.95
C LYS A 321 -12.80 -22.59 -11.69
N THR A 322 -11.89 -22.75 -10.71
CA THR A 322 -11.07 -23.97 -10.59
C THR A 322 -11.34 -24.81 -9.35
N GLN A 323 -11.90 -24.24 -8.26
CA GLN A 323 -11.93 -24.87 -6.93
C GLN A 323 -13.35 -25.28 -6.46
N GLY A 324 -14.38 -25.08 -7.28
CA GLY A 324 -15.75 -25.50 -6.96
C GLY A 324 -16.23 -24.98 -5.61
N ALA A 325 -16.81 -25.85 -4.77
CA ALA A 325 -17.37 -25.48 -3.48
C ALA A 325 -16.30 -25.10 -2.42
N GLN A 326 -15.06 -25.53 -2.57
CA GLN A 326 -13.97 -25.30 -1.62
C GLN A 326 -13.16 -24.02 -1.94
N ARG A 327 -13.60 -23.24 -2.95
CA ARG A 327 -12.88 -22.11 -3.55
C ARG A 327 -12.26 -21.10 -2.57
N PHE A 328 -12.88 -20.88 -1.42
CA PHE A 328 -12.43 -19.91 -0.43
C PHE A 328 -12.07 -20.56 0.91
N SER A 329 -11.86 -21.90 0.93
CA SER A 329 -11.39 -22.56 2.14
C SER A 329 -9.99 -22.10 2.53
N GLU A 330 -9.68 -22.15 3.82
CA GLU A 330 -8.34 -21.83 4.33
C GLU A 330 -7.25 -22.61 3.61
N GLN A 331 -7.47 -23.92 3.38
CA GLN A 331 -6.52 -24.80 2.69
C GLN A 331 -6.18 -24.29 1.28
N ILE A 332 -7.17 -23.77 0.54
CA ILE A 332 -6.95 -23.22 -0.80
C ILE A 332 -6.26 -21.87 -0.71
N LEU A 333 -6.75 -20.98 0.16
CA LEU A 333 -6.19 -19.61 0.29
C LEU A 333 -4.75 -19.62 0.82
N THR A 334 -4.38 -20.58 1.69
CA THR A 334 -3.04 -20.70 2.26
C THR A 334 -2.17 -21.75 1.57
N THR A 335 -2.47 -22.09 0.31
CA THR A 335 -1.66 -23.04 -0.44
C THR A 335 -0.18 -22.65 -0.46
N SER A 336 0.70 -23.64 -0.22
CA SER A 336 2.14 -23.39 -0.15
C SER A 336 2.75 -22.95 -1.48
N SER A 337 2.17 -23.35 -2.61
CA SER A 337 2.60 -22.92 -3.96
C SER A 337 2.32 -21.45 -4.23
N GLY A 338 1.38 -20.84 -3.48
CA GLY A 338 0.99 -19.44 -3.68
C GLY A 338 0.28 -19.18 -5.01
N PHE A 339 0.24 -17.92 -5.38
CA PHE A 339 -0.48 -17.39 -6.53
C PHE A 339 0.41 -16.43 -7.32
N ALA A 340 0.14 -16.31 -8.61
CA ALA A 340 0.79 -15.33 -9.47
C ALA A 340 -0.02 -14.02 -9.49
N GLY A 341 0.66 -12.87 -9.39
CA GLY A 341 0.08 -11.54 -9.49
C GLY A 341 0.90 -10.63 -10.39
N ILE A 342 0.44 -9.40 -10.56
CA ILE A 342 1.13 -8.34 -11.33
C ILE A 342 2.53 -8.08 -10.78
N ASP A 343 2.67 -8.12 -9.44
CA ASP A 343 3.91 -7.84 -8.72
C ASP A 343 4.70 -9.10 -8.35
N GLY A 344 4.54 -10.16 -9.13
CA GLY A 344 5.17 -11.45 -8.90
C GLY A 344 4.32 -12.41 -8.06
N VAL A 345 4.93 -13.51 -7.65
CA VAL A 345 4.25 -14.52 -6.83
C VAL A 345 4.01 -14.04 -5.41
N PHE A 346 2.90 -14.45 -4.83
CA PHE A 346 2.58 -14.23 -3.42
C PHE A 346 1.85 -15.44 -2.83
N ARG A 347 1.93 -15.63 -1.53
CA ARG A 347 1.12 -16.62 -0.80
C ARG A 347 0.65 -16.05 0.53
N PHE A 348 -0.52 -16.50 0.98
CA PHE A 348 -0.98 -16.22 2.33
C PHE A 348 -0.47 -17.29 3.30
N LYS A 349 -0.21 -16.89 4.52
CA LYS A 349 0.14 -17.78 5.63
C LYS A 349 -1.07 -18.03 6.53
N ALA A 350 -1.01 -19.07 7.35
CA ALA A 350 -2.08 -19.40 8.27
C ALA A 350 -2.37 -18.30 9.33
N ASP A 351 -1.37 -17.45 9.61
CA ASP A 351 -1.52 -16.27 10.49
C ASP A 351 -2.22 -15.09 9.81
N GLY A 352 -2.55 -15.19 8.52
CA GLY A 352 -3.18 -14.14 7.72
C GLY A 352 -2.20 -13.16 7.07
N THR A 353 -0.91 -13.20 7.40
CA THR A 353 0.10 -12.40 6.71
C THR A 353 0.40 -12.97 5.33
N ASN A 354 1.07 -12.22 4.47
CA ASN A 354 1.53 -12.72 3.19
C ASN A 354 3.06 -12.87 3.13
N GLU A 355 3.49 -13.59 2.13
CA GLU A 355 4.87 -13.60 1.65
C GLU A 355 4.88 -13.28 0.17
N ARG A 356 5.79 -12.42 -0.27
CA ARG A 356 5.94 -12.02 -1.68
C ARG A 356 7.29 -12.42 -2.23
N GLY A 357 7.30 -12.85 -3.48
CA GLY A 357 8.51 -13.05 -4.26
C GLY A 357 9.05 -11.70 -4.75
N LEU A 358 9.97 -11.09 -3.98
CA LEU A 358 10.58 -9.82 -4.33
C LEU A 358 11.89 -10.01 -5.10
N ALA A 359 12.17 -9.11 -6.05
CA ALA A 359 13.48 -8.92 -6.61
C ALA A 359 14.41 -8.21 -5.61
N VAL A 360 15.71 -8.24 -5.88
CA VAL A 360 16.63 -7.22 -5.36
C VAL A 360 17.11 -6.39 -6.53
N LEU A 361 17.02 -5.09 -6.39
CA LEU A 361 17.40 -4.12 -7.38
C LEU A 361 18.62 -3.32 -6.88
N ARG A 362 19.38 -2.82 -7.82
CA ARG A 362 20.50 -1.89 -7.60
C ARG A 362 20.10 -0.51 -8.10
N VAL A 363 20.30 0.50 -7.29
CA VAL A 363 20.11 1.90 -7.70
C VAL A 363 21.07 2.24 -8.83
N ALA A 364 20.53 2.69 -9.96
CA ALA A 364 21.27 3.12 -11.13
C ALA A 364 20.66 4.40 -11.72
N PRO A 365 21.41 5.19 -12.51
CA PRO A 365 20.85 6.30 -13.24
C PRO A 365 19.65 5.85 -14.10
N GLY A 366 18.50 6.49 -13.90
CA GLY A 366 17.28 6.19 -14.65
C GLY A 366 16.42 5.03 -14.12
N GLY A 367 16.79 4.38 -13.01
CA GLY A 367 15.93 3.37 -12.37
C GLY A 367 16.64 2.26 -11.65
N GLY A 368 15.88 1.36 -11.05
CA GLY A 368 16.37 0.14 -10.43
C GLY A 368 16.74 -0.92 -11.45
N GLN A 369 17.95 -1.47 -11.33
CA GLN A 369 18.41 -2.62 -12.12
C GLN A 369 18.30 -3.90 -11.31
N VAL A 370 17.61 -4.92 -11.83
CA VAL A 370 17.48 -6.22 -11.16
C VAL A 370 18.84 -6.90 -11.06
N VAL A 371 19.32 -7.16 -9.84
CA VAL A 371 20.56 -7.89 -9.52
C VAL A 371 20.29 -9.28 -8.96
N SER A 372 19.07 -9.52 -8.48
CA SER A 372 18.56 -10.84 -8.12
C SER A 372 17.09 -10.89 -8.49
N PRO A 373 16.68 -11.72 -9.44
CA PRO A 373 15.30 -11.80 -9.88
C PRO A 373 14.38 -12.30 -8.75
N PRO A 374 13.07 -12.01 -8.81
CA PRO A 374 12.11 -12.61 -7.91
C PRO A 374 12.02 -14.11 -8.16
N PRO A 375 11.66 -14.91 -7.14
CA PRO A 375 11.34 -16.32 -7.35
C PRO A 375 10.11 -16.46 -8.26
N LYS A 376 10.08 -17.53 -9.06
CA LYS A 376 8.93 -17.86 -9.91
C LYS A 376 7.87 -18.69 -9.22
N ALA A 377 8.21 -19.29 -8.08
CA ALA A 377 7.36 -20.09 -7.20
C ALA A 377 7.93 -20.08 -5.78
N PHE A 378 7.14 -20.49 -4.79
CA PHE A 378 7.57 -20.68 -3.40
C PHE A 378 7.99 -22.13 -3.16
#